data_2fc774591c512c5073c1c6d8e8272cb2
#
_entry.id   2fc774591c512c5073c1c6d8e8272cb2
#
_cell.length_a   1.000
_cell.length_b   1.000
_cell.length_c   1.000
_cell.angle_alpha   90.00
_cell.angle_beta   90.00
_cell.angle_gamma   90.00
#
_symmetry.space_group_name_H-M   'P 1'
#
loop_
_entity.id
_entity.type
_entity.pdbx_description
1 polymer ?
#
loop_
_entity_poly.entity_id
_entity_poly.type
_entity_poly.pdbx_seq_one_letter_code
_entity_poly.pdbx_strand_id
1 'polypeptide(L)'
;MRILSLIFLIAICLSTKAQEVQQIKIINTDNTFINGKIHPDYWRLIGNVIFEHNKTKMKCDSAYHYSKTNKIIAFDNISINKGDSIILTGKKLNYDANISYATISGNVNFKTKSNTLKTKEINFNIEEDLVYFKNYGEIIDNEKKIISKKGYYQIKKQIYTFEESVIVEAKDYTINTENMKYNSLKEENILNGPSKILIDNKIIYCEKGIFNSKKKIAFLSKRTKIEDRKRLIFADSIFYDKKNKYAQAFYNVKIIDTINNFNVFGENAEMYEKENKIVISEKPILCLIFDKDSLFSRGDKLININNEKERVIQLFHNVKFFKSDLSGICDSIVYSSNDSFISM
;
A
#
# COMPACT_ATOMS: atom_id res chain seq x y z
N MET A 1 -5.19 -4.21 -59.91
CA MET A 1 -4.78 -4.40 -58.50
C MET A 1 -4.86 -3.14 -57.62
N ARG A 2 -4.45 -1.95 -58.06
CA ARG A 2 -4.53 -0.72 -57.28
C ARG A 2 -5.93 -0.23 -56.88
N ILE A 3 -6.93 -0.44 -57.77
CA ILE A 3 -8.34 -0.04 -57.53
C ILE A 3 -9.03 -0.98 -56.52
N LEU A 4 -8.74 -2.28 -56.54
CA LEU A 4 -9.28 -3.24 -55.55
C LEU A 4 -8.74 -2.99 -54.15
N SER A 5 -7.47 -2.57 -54.03
CA SER A 5 -6.84 -2.19 -52.76
C SER A 5 -7.44 -0.92 -52.15
N LEU A 6 -7.85 0.04 -52.98
CA LEU A 6 -8.51 1.29 -52.55
C LEU A 6 -9.91 1.04 -52.02
N ILE A 7 -10.67 0.14 -52.65
CA ILE A 7 -12.02 -0.24 -52.22
C ILE A 7 -11.98 -1.01 -50.88
N PHE A 8 -10.95 -1.84 -50.66
CA PHE A 8 -10.78 -2.55 -49.40
C PHE A 8 -10.40 -1.61 -48.25
N LEU A 9 -9.60 -0.56 -48.52
CA LEU A 9 -9.25 0.45 -47.53
C LEU A 9 -10.46 1.33 -47.12
N ILE A 10 -11.35 1.65 -48.06
CA ILE A 10 -12.57 2.42 -47.78
C ILE A 10 -13.59 1.58 -46.99
N ALA A 11 -13.68 0.26 -47.22
CA ALA A 11 -14.56 -0.64 -46.48
C ALA A 11 -14.18 -0.79 -44.99
N ILE A 12 -12.89 -0.67 -44.64
CA ILE A 12 -12.39 -0.72 -43.26
C ILE A 12 -12.77 0.57 -42.48
N CYS A 13 -12.85 1.71 -43.16
CA CYS A 13 -13.23 2.98 -42.51
C CYS A 13 -14.73 3.09 -42.14
N LEU A 14 -15.61 2.22 -42.71
CA LEU A 14 -17.05 2.28 -42.48
C LEU A 14 -17.53 1.43 -41.30
N SER A 15 -16.66 0.70 -40.61
CA SER A 15 -17.04 -0.18 -39.49
C SER A 15 -16.85 0.44 -38.09
N THR A 16 -16.69 1.76 -37.99
CA THR A 16 -16.82 2.43 -36.67
C THR A 16 -18.30 2.41 -36.29
N LYS A 17 -18.72 1.39 -35.56
CA LYS A 17 -20.01 1.44 -34.85
C LYS A 17 -19.95 2.62 -33.91
N ALA A 18 -20.63 3.72 -34.25
CA ALA A 18 -20.94 4.74 -33.29
C ALA A 18 -21.69 4.05 -32.15
N GLN A 19 -21.13 4.04 -30.98
CA GLN A 19 -21.76 3.47 -29.80
C GLN A 19 -23.00 4.34 -29.53
N GLU A 20 -24.20 3.82 -29.76
CA GLU A 20 -25.44 4.55 -29.45
C GLU A 20 -25.44 4.87 -27.97
N VAL A 21 -25.39 6.16 -27.64
CA VAL A 21 -25.49 6.63 -26.26
C VAL A 21 -26.86 6.27 -25.74
N GLN A 22 -26.92 5.35 -24.80
CA GLN A 22 -28.20 4.97 -24.18
C GLN A 22 -28.77 6.15 -23.41
N GLN A 23 -30.09 6.37 -23.54
CA GLN A 23 -30.79 7.39 -22.76
C GLN A 23 -31.10 6.89 -21.34
N ILE A 24 -31.12 7.81 -20.39
CA ILE A 24 -31.57 7.54 -19.02
C ILE A 24 -33.08 7.17 -19.09
N LYS A 25 -33.42 6.02 -18.45
CA LYS A 25 -34.83 5.57 -18.32
C LYS A 25 -35.32 5.94 -16.92
N ILE A 26 -36.41 6.70 -16.83
CA ILE A 26 -37.12 6.90 -15.57
C ILE A 26 -37.99 5.65 -15.36
N ILE A 27 -37.75 4.94 -14.25
CA ILE A 27 -38.46 3.72 -13.88
C ILE A 27 -39.62 4.04 -12.95
N ASN A 28 -39.42 4.96 -12.00
CA ASN A 28 -40.46 5.38 -11.05
C ASN A 28 -40.26 6.83 -10.61
N THR A 29 -41.35 7.49 -10.31
CA THR A 29 -41.45 8.75 -9.59
C THR A 29 -42.89 8.94 -9.13
N ASP A 30 -43.12 9.50 -7.96
CA ASP A 30 -44.46 9.77 -7.48
C ASP A 30 -45.09 10.97 -8.22
N ASN A 31 -44.29 12.00 -8.49
CA ASN A 31 -44.73 13.20 -9.19
C ASN A 31 -43.70 13.68 -10.23
N THR A 32 -44.20 14.13 -11.38
CA THR A 32 -43.36 14.74 -12.42
C THR A 32 -43.91 16.12 -12.78
N PHE A 33 -43.11 17.13 -12.68
CA PHE A 33 -43.45 18.51 -13.08
C PHE A 33 -42.67 18.88 -14.33
N ILE A 34 -43.44 19.19 -15.39
CA ILE A 34 -42.89 19.63 -16.67
C ILE A 34 -43.47 21.01 -16.95
N ASN A 35 -42.66 22.02 -17.00
CA ASN A 35 -43.06 23.37 -17.33
C ASN A 35 -42.14 23.96 -18.40
N GLY A 36 -42.45 23.69 -19.66
CA GLY A 36 -41.64 24.14 -20.79
C GLY A 36 -41.58 25.66 -20.98
N LYS A 37 -42.43 26.44 -20.31
CA LYS A 37 -42.39 27.92 -20.36
C LYS A 37 -41.45 28.52 -19.33
N ILE A 38 -41.37 27.89 -18.15
CA ILE A 38 -40.56 28.40 -17.02
C ILE A 38 -39.22 27.65 -16.95
N HIS A 39 -39.22 26.33 -17.20
CA HIS A 39 -38.06 25.48 -17.14
C HIS A 39 -37.99 24.55 -18.36
N PRO A 40 -37.58 25.06 -19.53
CA PRO A 40 -37.61 24.29 -20.79
C PRO A 40 -36.53 23.17 -20.83
N ASP A 41 -35.57 23.18 -19.90
CA ASP A 41 -34.40 22.33 -20.01
C ASP A 41 -34.47 21.06 -19.16
N TYR A 42 -35.36 20.99 -18.16
CA TYR A 42 -35.47 19.84 -17.28
C TYR A 42 -36.88 19.51 -16.81
N TRP A 43 -37.09 18.24 -16.47
CA TRP A 43 -38.24 17.76 -15.72
C TRP A 43 -37.84 17.65 -14.23
N ARG A 44 -38.70 18.09 -13.34
CA ARG A 44 -38.55 17.89 -11.90
C ARG A 44 -39.30 16.65 -11.48
N LEU A 45 -38.55 15.67 -10.93
CA LEU A 45 -39.05 14.41 -10.40
C LEU A 45 -39.06 14.47 -8.87
N ILE A 46 -40.13 14.05 -8.22
CA ILE A 46 -40.30 14.13 -6.76
C ILE A 46 -40.93 12.84 -6.23
N GLY A 47 -40.34 12.29 -5.18
CA GLY A 47 -40.81 11.11 -4.44
C GLY A 47 -40.42 9.79 -5.12
N ASN A 48 -39.76 8.93 -4.36
CA ASN A 48 -39.36 7.57 -4.78
C ASN A 48 -38.78 7.49 -6.19
N VAL A 49 -37.92 8.45 -6.56
CA VAL A 49 -37.35 8.55 -7.90
C VAL A 49 -36.40 7.41 -8.15
N ILE A 50 -36.66 6.62 -9.20
CA ILE A 50 -35.81 5.52 -9.67
C ILE A 50 -35.53 5.73 -11.14
N PHE A 51 -34.27 5.71 -11.53
CA PHE A 51 -33.85 5.72 -12.92
C PHE A 51 -32.79 4.66 -13.19
N GLU A 52 -32.66 4.28 -14.43
CA GLU A 52 -31.72 3.25 -14.89
C GLU A 52 -30.95 3.73 -16.11
N HIS A 53 -29.66 3.46 -16.10
CA HIS A 53 -28.78 3.63 -17.25
C HIS A 53 -27.74 2.50 -17.28
N ASN A 54 -27.55 1.84 -18.43
CA ASN A 54 -26.60 0.74 -18.62
C ASN A 54 -26.68 -0.33 -17.50
N LYS A 55 -27.90 -0.79 -17.15
CA LYS A 55 -28.19 -1.77 -16.08
C LYS A 55 -27.78 -1.29 -14.66
N THR A 56 -27.41 -0.03 -14.52
CA THR A 56 -27.14 0.58 -13.22
C THR A 56 -28.39 1.28 -12.72
N LYS A 57 -28.92 0.86 -11.56
CA LYS A 57 -30.09 1.48 -10.94
C LYS A 57 -29.66 2.56 -9.95
N MET A 58 -30.33 3.69 -10.01
CA MET A 58 -30.10 4.85 -9.18
C MET A 58 -31.41 5.28 -8.53
N LYS A 59 -31.37 5.56 -7.22
CA LYS A 59 -32.52 5.99 -6.42
C LYS A 59 -32.21 7.31 -5.73
N CYS A 60 -33.24 8.15 -5.54
CA CYS A 60 -33.16 9.39 -4.78
C CYS A 60 -34.55 9.87 -4.37
N ASP A 61 -34.63 10.90 -3.52
CA ASP A 61 -35.90 11.51 -3.14
C ASP A 61 -36.41 12.47 -4.19
N SER A 62 -35.52 13.22 -4.86
CA SER A 62 -35.89 14.13 -5.94
C SER A 62 -34.77 14.30 -6.96
N ALA A 63 -35.13 14.69 -8.20
CA ALA A 63 -34.15 14.93 -9.23
C ALA A 63 -34.60 15.95 -10.27
N TYR A 64 -33.64 16.57 -10.92
CA TYR A 64 -33.79 17.29 -12.19
C TYR A 64 -33.27 16.40 -13.32
N HIS A 65 -34.15 16.05 -14.26
CA HIS A 65 -33.80 15.24 -15.44
C HIS A 65 -33.70 16.14 -16.68
N TYR A 66 -32.50 16.28 -17.19
CA TYR A 66 -32.17 17.04 -18.40
C TYR A 66 -32.19 16.08 -19.61
N SER A 67 -33.37 15.80 -20.14
CA SER A 67 -33.57 14.80 -21.20
C SER A 67 -32.78 15.10 -22.48
N LYS A 68 -32.67 16.37 -22.87
CA LYS A 68 -31.94 16.81 -24.07
C LYS A 68 -30.43 16.58 -23.98
N THR A 69 -29.86 16.73 -22.78
CA THR A 69 -28.41 16.56 -22.54
C THR A 69 -28.06 15.25 -21.86
N ASN A 70 -29.05 14.38 -21.63
CA ASN A 70 -28.91 13.07 -20.99
C ASN A 70 -28.21 13.11 -19.62
N LYS A 71 -28.64 14.06 -18.76
CA LYS A 71 -28.05 14.30 -17.44
C LYS A 71 -29.10 14.27 -16.33
N ILE A 72 -28.67 13.94 -15.11
CA ILE A 72 -29.47 14.02 -13.91
C ILE A 72 -28.69 14.74 -12.80
N ILE A 73 -29.39 15.61 -12.07
CA ILE A 73 -28.96 16.11 -10.77
C ILE A 73 -29.98 15.62 -9.76
N ALA A 74 -29.54 14.76 -8.83
CA ALA A 74 -30.41 14.15 -7.84
C ALA A 74 -30.03 14.57 -6.42
N PHE A 75 -31.03 14.56 -5.53
CA PHE A 75 -30.91 15.05 -4.17
C PHE A 75 -31.54 14.07 -3.19
N ASP A 76 -30.92 13.95 -2.07
CA ASP A 76 -31.24 13.20 -0.87
C ASP A 76 -31.44 11.69 -1.10
N ASN A 77 -31.00 10.94 -0.10
CA ASN A 77 -31.06 9.47 -0.07
C ASN A 77 -30.58 8.80 -1.37
N ILE A 78 -29.48 9.37 -1.94
CA ILE A 78 -28.88 8.80 -3.17
C ILE A 78 -28.41 7.38 -2.88
N SER A 79 -28.81 6.45 -3.78
CA SER A 79 -28.32 5.09 -3.80
C SER A 79 -28.09 4.63 -5.24
N ILE A 80 -26.85 4.27 -5.55
CA ILE A 80 -26.46 3.68 -6.85
C ILE A 80 -26.09 2.23 -6.60
N ASN A 81 -26.78 1.32 -7.29
CA ASN A 81 -26.52 -0.11 -7.22
C ASN A 81 -26.02 -0.61 -8.56
N LYS A 82 -24.82 -1.17 -8.59
CA LYS A 82 -24.25 -1.82 -9.78
C LYS A 82 -24.01 -3.30 -9.50
N GLY A 83 -24.92 -4.14 -10.00
CA GLY A 83 -24.97 -5.56 -9.67
C GLY A 83 -25.18 -5.79 -8.16
N ASP A 84 -24.85 -7.00 -7.70
CA ASP A 84 -25.04 -7.39 -6.28
C ASP A 84 -23.85 -7.03 -5.38
N SER A 85 -22.86 -6.34 -5.93
CA SER A 85 -21.56 -6.20 -5.26
C SER A 85 -21.19 -4.77 -4.90
N ILE A 86 -21.87 -3.77 -5.47
CA ILE A 86 -21.50 -2.35 -5.29
C ILE A 86 -22.75 -1.57 -4.88
N ILE A 87 -22.62 -0.90 -3.75
CA ILE A 87 -23.62 0.05 -3.25
C ILE A 87 -22.88 1.37 -2.94
N LEU A 88 -23.33 2.44 -3.58
CA LEU A 88 -22.80 3.78 -3.37
C LEU A 88 -23.93 4.69 -2.89
N THR A 89 -23.76 5.34 -1.75
CA THR A 89 -24.76 6.23 -1.15
C THR A 89 -24.18 7.63 -0.90
N GLY A 90 -25.06 8.63 -0.89
CA GLY A 90 -24.70 10.03 -0.64
C GLY A 90 -25.94 10.93 -0.57
N LYS A 91 -25.72 12.26 -0.57
CA LYS A 91 -26.81 13.25 -0.50
C LYS A 91 -27.10 13.96 -1.82
N LYS A 92 -26.10 14.13 -2.68
CA LYS A 92 -26.24 14.79 -3.97
C LYS A 92 -25.52 13.97 -5.04
N LEU A 93 -26.15 13.83 -6.20
CA LEU A 93 -25.59 13.17 -7.38
C LEU A 93 -25.65 14.12 -8.57
N ASN A 94 -24.54 14.28 -9.26
CA ASN A 94 -24.48 14.80 -10.63
C ASN A 94 -24.09 13.63 -11.53
N TYR A 95 -24.96 13.27 -12.49
CA TYR A 95 -24.72 12.16 -13.41
C TYR A 95 -24.79 12.62 -14.86
N ASP A 96 -23.76 12.32 -15.63
CA ASP A 96 -23.70 12.50 -17.07
C ASP A 96 -23.70 11.13 -17.74
N ALA A 97 -24.83 10.77 -18.35
CA ALA A 97 -25.02 9.48 -18.98
C ALA A 97 -24.23 9.32 -20.29
N ASN A 98 -23.90 10.44 -20.97
CA ASN A 98 -23.14 10.37 -22.22
C ASN A 98 -21.73 9.80 -22.03
N ILE A 99 -21.17 9.97 -20.84
CA ILE A 99 -19.84 9.48 -20.46
C ILE A 99 -19.89 8.52 -19.27
N SER A 100 -21.08 8.10 -18.85
CA SER A 100 -21.31 7.20 -17.71
C SER A 100 -20.61 7.63 -16.42
N TYR A 101 -20.61 8.95 -16.13
CA TYR A 101 -19.84 9.55 -15.05
C TYR A 101 -20.74 10.13 -13.97
N ALA A 102 -20.48 9.71 -12.72
CA ALA A 102 -21.20 10.15 -11.54
C ALA A 102 -20.28 10.88 -10.55
N THR A 103 -20.69 12.05 -10.08
CA THR A 103 -20.10 12.70 -8.90
C THR A 103 -21.12 12.66 -7.79
N ILE A 104 -20.76 12.04 -6.67
CA ILE A 104 -21.61 11.90 -5.49
C ILE A 104 -20.95 12.63 -4.33
N SER A 105 -21.73 13.42 -3.60
CA SER A 105 -21.23 14.17 -2.44
C SER A 105 -22.19 14.09 -1.26
N GLY A 106 -21.67 14.43 -0.07
CA GLY A 106 -22.40 14.46 1.19
C GLY A 106 -22.47 13.11 1.90
N ASN A 107 -21.56 12.85 2.85
CA ASN A 107 -21.47 11.61 3.64
C ASN A 107 -21.47 10.35 2.76
N VAL A 108 -20.55 10.32 1.81
CA VAL A 108 -20.49 9.25 0.82
C VAL A 108 -19.98 7.96 1.43
N ASN A 109 -20.73 6.86 1.20
CA ASN A 109 -20.30 5.50 1.49
C ASN A 109 -20.30 4.68 0.21
N PHE A 110 -19.15 4.15 -0.15
CA PHE A 110 -18.98 3.20 -1.26
C PHE A 110 -18.65 1.83 -0.67
N LYS A 111 -19.59 0.92 -0.77
CA LYS A 111 -19.51 -0.44 -0.20
C LYS A 111 -19.30 -1.46 -1.30
N THR A 112 -18.31 -2.31 -1.13
CA THR A 112 -18.08 -3.53 -1.91
C THR A 112 -18.36 -4.76 -1.05
N LYS A 113 -18.13 -5.97 -1.59
CA LYS A 113 -18.28 -7.22 -0.80
C LYS A 113 -17.32 -7.28 0.38
N SER A 114 -16.11 -6.71 0.28
CA SER A 114 -15.04 -6.88 1.27
C SER A 114 -14.74 -5.62 2.07
N ASN A 115 -15.05 -4.43 1.55
CA ASN A 115 -14.63 -3.19 2.17
C ASN A 115 -15.61 -2.04 1.96
N THR A 116 -15.43 -0.99 2.75
CA THR A 116 -16.22 0.25 2.68
C THR A 116 -15.28 1.45 2.62
N LEU A 117 -15.45 2.29 1.58
CA LEU A 117 -14.81 3.60 1.48
C LEU A 117 -15.78 4.67 1.98
N LYS A 118 -15.36 5.50 2.90
CA LYS A 118 -16.05 6.70 3.37
C LYS A 118 -15.30 7.94 2.92
N THR A 119 -16.03 8.92 2.37
CA THR A 119 -15.45 10.19 1.93
C THR A 119 -16.53 11.28 1.87
N LYS A 120 -16.13 12.52 1.66
CA LYS A 120 -17.06 13.63 1.44
C LYS A 120 -17.60 13.67 0.01
N GLU A 121 -16.77 13.27 -0.95
CA GLU A 121 -17.11 13.27 -2.37
C GLU A 121 -16.38 12.13 -3.08
N ILE A 122 -17.05 11.52 -4.03
CA ILE A 122 -16.53 10.46 -4.89
C ILE A 122 -16.90 10.72 -6.33
N ASN A 123 -15.99 10.39 -7.21
CA ASN A 123 -16.21 10.37 -8.65
C ASN A 123 -16.16 8.93 -9.12
N PHE A 124 -17.14 8.52 -9.89
CA PHE A 124 -17.29 7.15 -10.37
C PHE A 124 -17.49 7.13 -11.88
N ASN A 125 -16.49 6.65 -12.60
CA ASN A 125 -16.67 6.24 -13.99
C ASN A 125 -17.26 4.83 -13.98
N ILE A 126 -18.56 4.75 -14.26
CA ILE A 126 -19.34 3.50 -14.15
C ILE A 126 -18.94 2.49 -15.23
N GLU A 127 -18.56 2.96 -16.41
CA GLU A 127 -18.17 2.11 -17.54
C GLU A 127 -16.79 1.50 -17.34
N GLU A 128 -15.83 2.31 -16.89
CA GLU A 128 -14.46 1.86 -16.62
C GLU A 128 -14.30 1.11 -15.29
N ASP A 129 -15.33 1.08 -14.45
CA ASP A 129 -15.25 0.55 -13.08
C ASP A 129 -14.15 1.21 -12.26
N LEU A 130 -14.01 2.53 -12.42
CA LEU A 130 -13.02 3.35 -11.75
C LEU A 130 -13.68 4.36 -10.80
N VAL A 131 -13.31 4.26 -9.55
CA VAL A 131 -13.74 5.16 -8.50
C VAL A 131 -12.55 5.99 -8.03
N TYR A 132 -12.71 7.28 -7.79
CA TYR A 132 -11.68 8.07 -7.17
C TYR A 132 -12.25 9.15 -6.23
N PHE A 133 -11.44 9.53 -5.24
CA PHE A 133 -11.73 10.59 -4.30
C PHE A 133 -10.55 11.55 -4.16
N LYS A 134 -10.87 12.82 -3.83
CA LYS A 134 -9.92 13.88 -3.48
C LYS A 134 -10.28 14.40 -2.09
N ASN A 135 -9.32 14.95 -1.38
CA ASN A 135 -9.53 15.62 -0.09
C ASN A 135 -9.91 14.72 1.10
N TYR A 136 -9.56 13.48 1.13
CA TYR A 136 -9.76 12.53 2.21
C TYR A 136 -10.64 11.34 1.85
N GLY A 137 -10.14 10.16 2.10
CA GLY A 137 -10.88 8.89 2.05
C GLY A 137 -10.42 7.95 3.16
N GLU A 138 -11.36 7.24 3.73
CA GLU A 138 -11.16 6.22 4.75
C GLU A 138 -11.70 4.89 4.23
N ILE A 139 -10.83 3.90 4.06
CA ILE A 139 -11.21 2.54 3.69
C ILE A 139 -11.15 1.65 4.91
N ILE A 140 -12.25 0.96 5.17
CA ILE A 140 -12.36 -0.06 6.23
C ILE A 140 -12.43 -1.42 5.54
N ASP A 141 -11.44 -2.26 5.80
CA ASP A 141 -11.29 -3.60 5.25
C ASP A 141 -10.97 -4.57 6.38
N ASN A 142 -11.98 -5.34 6.81
CA ASN A 142 -11.92 -6.24 7.97
C ASN A 142 -11.36 -5.53 9.23
N GLU A 143 -10.14 -5.92 9.66
CA GLU A 143 -9.46 -5.37 10.84
C GLU A 143 -8.50 -4.22 10.51
N LYS A 144 -8.54 -3.71 9.28
CA LYS A 144 -7.61 -2.71 8.80
C LYS A 144 -8.34 -1.45 8.35
N LYS A 145 -7.77 -0.31 8.68
CA LYS A 145 -8.19 1.01 8.25
C LYS A 145 -7.09 1.66 7.43
N ILE A 146 -7.44 2.21 6.27
CA ILE A 146 -6.50 2.94 5.40
C ILE A 146 -7.05 4.34 5.18
N ILE A 147 -6.23 5.34 5.41
CA ILE A 147 -6.56 6.76 5.24
C ILE A 147 -5.62 7.38 4.23
N SER A 148 -6.13 8.25 3.36
CA SER A 148 -5.29 9.06 2.47
C SER A 148 -6.02 10.33 2.04
N LYS A 149 -5.29 11.31 1.51
CA LYS A 149 -5.91 12.50 0.93
C LYS A 149 -6.54 12.20 -0.43
N LYS A 150 -5.90 11.39 -1.26
CA LYS A 150 -6.36 11.01 -2.60
C LYS A 150 -6.31 9.50 -2.77
N GLY A 151 -7.20 8.97 -3.59
CA GLY A 151 -7.15 7.56 -3.92
C GLY A 151 -8.00 7.19 -5.11
N TYR A 152 -7.62 6.08 -5.73
CA TYR A 152 -8.27 5.46 -6.87
C TYR A 152 -8.57 4.00 -6.54
N TYR A 153 -9.72 3.52 -6.95
CA TYR A 153 -10.09 2.11 -6.84
C TYR A 153 -10.50 1.54 -8.18
N GLN A 154 -9.73 0.59 -8.67
CA GLN A 154 -10.04 -0.20 -9.87
C GLN A 154 -10.85 -1.43 -9.45
N ILE A 155 -12.16 -1.36 -9.60
CA ILE A 155 -13.10 -2.35 -9.07
C ILE A 155 -12.80 -3.76 -9.60
N LYS A 156 -12.66 -3.92 -10.93
CA LYS A 156 -12.36 -5.22 -11.56
C LYS A 156 -11.08 -5.87 -11.07
N LYS A 157 -10.04 -5.06 -10.80
CA LYS A 157 -8.74 -5.54 -10.34
C LYS A 157 -8.66 -5.67 -8.82
N GLN A 158 -9.59 -5.07 -8.10
CA GLN A 158 -9.60 -4.93 -6.64
C GLN A 158 -8.30 -4.31 -6.11
N ILE A 159 -7.81 -3.28 -6.82
CA ILE A 159 -6.60 -2.54 -6.48
C ILE A 159 -6.97 -1.12 -6.12
N TYR A 160 -6.57 -0.70 -4.93
CA TYR A 160 -6.54 0.69 -4.51
C TYR A 160 -5.16 1.29 -4.79
N THR A 161 -5.13 2.54 -5.19
CA THR A 161 -3.92 3.36 -5.23
C THR A 161 -4.19 4.58 -4.36
N PHE A 162 -3.33 4.83 -3.38
CA PHE A 162 -3.41 5.92 -2.44
C PHE A 162 -2.26 6.88 -2.63
N GLU A 163 -2.53 8.15 -2.52
CA GLU A 163 -1.56 9.23 -2.69
C GLU A 163 -1.76 10.28 -1.60
N GLU A 164 -0.66 10.88 -1.19
CA GLU A 164 -0.57 11.94 -0.19
C GLU A 164 -1.04 11.53 1.21
N SER A 165 -0.08 11.42 2.12
CA SER A 165 -0.30 11.16 3.55
C SER A 165 -1.10 9.87 3.80
N VAL A 166 -0.60 8.76 3.31
CA VAL A 166 -1.24 7.44 3.47
C VAL A 166 -0.92 6.86 4.83
N ILE A 167 -1.94 6.52 5.59
CA ILE A 167 -1.84 5.88 6.90
C ILE A 167 -2.61 4.55 6.86
N VAL A 168 -1.94 3.48 7.23
CA VAL A 168 -2.56 2.16 7.45
C VAL A 168 -2.54 1.86 8.93
N GLU A 169 -3.68 1.61 9.51
CA GLU A 169 -3.86 1.19 10.89
C GLU A 169 -4.42 -0.24 10.91
N ALA A 170 -3.67 -1.18 11.46
CA ALA A 170 -4.07 -2.56 11.66
C ALA A 170 -3.76 -2.96 13.11
N LYS A 171 -4.30 -4.10 13.55
CA LYS A 171 -4.16 -4.58 14.92
C LYS A 171 -2.71 -4.69 15.40
N ASP A 172 -1.80 -5.11 14.54
CA ASP A 172 -0.43 -5.48 14.89
C ASP A 172 0.64 -4.70 14.10
N TYR A 173 0.25 -3.69 13.33
CA TYR A 173 1.17 -2.78 12.65
C TYR A 173 0.50 -1.46 12.22
N THR A 174 1.30 -0.43 12.05
CA THR A 174 0.94 0.80 11.36
C THR A 174 1.93 1.10 10.25
N ILE A 175 1.45 1.70 9.15
CA ILE A 175 2.29 2.17 8.04
C ILE A 175 1.95 3.64 7.78
N ASN A 176 2.97 4.48 7.70
CA ASN A 176 2.87 5.84 7.18
C ASN A 176 3.72 5.92 5.91
N THR A 177 3.15 6.36 4.81
CA THR A 177 3.84 6.47 3.51
C THR A 177 3.23 7.57 2.65
N GLU A 178 3.97 8.03 1.65
CA GLU A 178 3.44 9.01 0.70
C GLU A 178 2.53 8.38 -0.36
N ASN A 179 2.90 7.22 -0.87
CA ASN A 179 2.17 6.53 -1.92
C ASN A 179 2.12 5.03 -1.66
N MET A 180 0.95 4.44 -1.88
CA MET A 180 0.74 3.02 -1.68
C MET A 180 -0.25 2.45 -2.68
N LYS A 181 -0.01 1.23 -3.15
CA LYS A 181 -1.03 0.40 -3.78
C LYS A 181 -1.42 -0.71 -2.82
N TYR A 182 -2.71 -0.97 -2.72
CA TYR A 182 -3.26 -2.07 -1.93
C TYR A 182 -4.06 -3.01 -2.81
N ASN A 183 -3.62 -4.25 -2.86
CA ASN A 183 -4.36 -5.33 -3.52
C ASN A 183 -5.18 -6.08 -2.46
N SER A 184 -6.50 -5.89 -2.46
CA SER A 184 -7.38 -6.47 -1.43
C SER A 184 -7.55 -7.99 -1.57
N LEU A 185 -7.39 -8.55 -2.77
CA LEU A 185 -7.42 -10.02 -2.99
C LEU A 185 -6.20 -10.73 -2.37
N LYS A 186 -5.03 -10.11 -2.51
CA LYS A 186 -3.76 -10.67 -2.00
C LYS A 186 -3.43 -10.19 -0.60
N GLU A 187 -4.16 -9.21 -0.07
CA GLU A 187 -3.87 -8.47 1.16
C GLU A 187 -2.43 -7.92 1.17
N GLU A 188 -2.04 -7.32 0.05
CA GLU A 188 -0.69 -6.87 -0.21
C GLU A 188 -0.62 -5.35 -0.32
N ASN A 189 0.23 -4.74 0.49
CA ASN A 189 0.54 -3.32 0.45
C ASN A 189 1.87 -3.13 -0.29
N ILE A 190 1.87 -2.35 -1.35
CA ILE A 190 3.05 -1.99 -2.15
C ILE A 190 3.37 -0.53 -1.85
N LEU A 191 4.45 -0.30 -1.12
CA LEU A 191 4.92 1.01 -0.70
C LEU A 191 5.80 1.62 -1.78
N ASN A 192 5.59 2.90 -2.07
CA ASN A 192 6.38 3.63 -3.06
C ASN A 192 6.60 5.08 -2.60
N GLY A 193 7.73 5.33 -2.02
CA GLY A 193 8.13 6.58 -1.37
C GLY A 193 8.56 6.35 0.07
N PRO A 194 9.05 7.40 0.75
CA PRO A 194 9.45 7.34 2.15
C PRO A 194 8.35 6.72 3.00
N SER A 195 8.67 5.64 3.68
CA SER A 195 7.73 4.85 4.45
C SER A 195 8.27 4.54 5.83
N LYS A 196 7.39 4.64 6.83
CA LYS A 196 7.65 4.28 8.22
C LYS A 196 6.66 3.21 8.63
N ILE A 197 7.15 2.06 9.07
CA ILE A 197 6.35 0.93 9.53
C ILE A 197 6.64 0.71 11.01
N LEU A 198 5.60 0.66 11.82
CA LEU A 198 5.68 0.30 13.23
C LEU A 198 5.10 -1.10 13.40
N ILE A 199 5.89 -2.03 13.89
CA ILE A 199 5.51 -3.44 14.09
C ILE A 199 6.32 -4.06 15.24
N ASP A 200 5.65 -4.73 16.19
CA ASP A 200 6.29 -5.43 17.33
C ASP A 200 7.34 -4.59 18.08
N ASN A 201 7.08 -3.31 18.31
CA ASN A 201 7.99 -2.32 18.93
C ASN A 201 9.26 -2.01 18.11
N LYS A 202 9.28 -2.39 16.83
CA LYS A 202 10.32 -2.01 15.87
C LYS A 202 9.80 -0.90 14.98
N ILE A 203 10.68 0.03 14.63
CA ILE A 203 10.42 1.05 13.63
C ILE A 203 11.26 0.72 12.40
N ILE A 204 10.59 0.58 11.26
CA ILE A 204 11.24 0.25 10.00
C ILE A 204 11.04 1.42 9.03
N TYR A 205 12.11 1.83 8.37
CA TYR A 205 12.11 2.83 7.32
C TYR A 205 12.55 2.20 6.01
N CYS A 206 11.91 2.58 4.91
CA CYS A 206 12.29 2.20 3.55
C CYS A 206 11.70 3.20 2.54
N GLU A 207 12.20 3.20 1.30
CA GLU A 207 11.60 3.96 0.20
C GLU A 207 10.73 3.10 -0.71
N LYS A 208 10.93 1.80 -0.72
CA LYS A 208 10.11 0.83 -1.44
C LYS A 208 9.90 -0.42 -0.60
N GLY A 209 8.71 -1.00 -0.70
CA GLY A 209 8.43 -2.23 0.01
C GLY A 209 7.18 -2.94 -0.47
N ILE A 210 7.14 -4.23 -0.22
CA ILE A 210 5.95 -5.07 -0.36
C ILE A 210 5.70 -5.71 0.99
N PHE A 211 4.54 -5.47 1.56
CA PHE A 211 4.10 -6.05 2.82
C PHE A 211 2.82 -6.85 2.60
N ASN A 212 2.90 -8.17 2.75
CA ASN A 212 1.76 -9.07 2.66
C ASN A 212 1.25 -9.41 4.05
N SER A 213 0.09 -8.87 4.43
CA SER A 213 -0.48 -9.04 5.78
C SER A 213 -0.97 -10.47 6.03
N LYS A 214 -1.48 -11.16 5.01
CA LYS A 214 -1.94 -12.55 5.11
C LYS A 214 -0.79 -13.54 5.35
N LYS A 215 0.28 -13.40 4.59
CA LYS A 215 1.48 -14.24 4.73
C LYS A 215 2.37 -13.79 5.88
N LYS A 216 2.19 -12.57 6.39
CA LYS A 216 3.02 -11.92 7.42
C LYS A 216 4.49 -11.80 7.01
N ILE A 217 4.74 -11.51 5.72
CA ILE A 217 6.07 -11.30 5.15
C ILE A 217 6.19 -9.88 4.60
N ALA A 218 7.41 -9.34 4.66
CA ALA A 218 7.77 -8.08 4.03
C ALA A 218 9.07 -8.23 3.23
N PHE A 219 9.16 -7.52 2.12
CA PHE A 219 10.39 -7.26 1.40
C PHE A 219 10.54 -5.75 1.25
N LEU A 220 11.59 -5.20 1.84
CA LEU A 220 11.81 -3.77 1.96
C LEU A 220 13.13 -3.43 1.28
N SER A 221 13.18 -2.31 0.58
CA SER A 221 14.36 -1.91 -0.17
C SER A 221 14.51 -0.40 -0.27
N LYS A 222 15.70 0.02 -0.66
CA LYS A 222 16.16 1.40 -0.73
C LYS A 222 16.19 2.08 0.63
N ARG A 223 17.40 2.29 1.13
CA ARG A 223 17.68 2.95 2.41
C ARG A 223 16.92 2.32 3.58
N THR A 224 16.96 1.00 3.66
CA THR A 224 16.25 0.29 4.69
C THR A 224 16.96 0.44 6.02
N LYS A 225 16.22 0.83 7.07
CA LYS A 225 16.69 0.95 8.43
C LYS A 225 15.66 0.31 9.37
N ILE A 226 16.13 -0.51 10.30
CA ILE A 226 15.34 -1.03 11.42
C ILE A 226 15.88 -0.47 12.72
N GLU A 227 15.00 0.12 13.52
CA GLU A 227 15.26 0.50 14.91
C GLU A 227 14.58 -0.53 15.81
N ASP A 228 15.38 -1.37 16.48
CA ASP A 228 14.93 -2.40 17.41
C ASP A 228 15.53 -2.11 18.77
N ARG A 229 14.79 -1.41 19.64
CA ARG A 229 15.15 -1.06 21.03
C ARG A 229 16.59 -0.51 21.19
N LYS A 230 17.58 -1.36 21.04
CA LYS A 230 18.99 -1.14 21.33
C LYS A 230 19.88 -1.27 20.11
N ARG A 231 19.32 -1.65 18.98
CA ARG A 231 20.05 -1.93 17.74
C ARG A 231 19.51 -1.12 16.57
N LEU A 232 20.43 -0.62 15.78
CA LEU A 232 20.12 -0.02 14.49
C LEU A 232 20.67 -0.96 13.41
N ILE A 233 19.80 -1.38 12.50
CA ILE A 233 20.16 -2.27 11.39
C ILE A 233 19.93 -1.51 10.09
N PHE A 234 20.95 -1.44 9.27
CA PHE A 234 20.91 -0.81 7.95
C PHE A 234 21.24 -1.86 6.90
N ALA A 235 20.59 -1.80 5.73
CA ALA A 235 20.92 -2.61 4.56
C ALA A 235 20.28 -1.99 3.31
N ASP A 236 20.70 -2.42 2.12
CA ASP A 236 20.06 -2.01 0.88
C ASP A 236 18.66 -2.61 0.75
N SER A 237 18.49 -3.86 1.20
CA SER A 237 17.19 -4.51 1.27
C SER A 237 17.10 -5.48 2.46
N ILE A 238 15.87 -5.68 2.95
CA ILE A 238 15.58 -6.58 4.06
C ILE A 238 14.33 -7.39 3.72
N PHE A 239 14.46 -8.71 3.83
CA PHE A 239 13.35 -9.65 3.91
C PHE A 239 12.99 -9.88 5.39
N TYR A 240 11.70 -9.90 5.71
CA TYR A 240 11.21 -10.18 7.07
C TYR A 240 10.04 -11.16 7.02
N ASP A 241 10.14 -12.24 7.79
CA ASP A 241 9.08 -13.23 8.03
C ASP A 241 8.67 -13.20 9.51
N LYS A 242 7.57 -12.49 9.79
CA LYS A 242 7.04 -12.35 11.15
C LYS A 242 6.62 -13.68 11.76
N LYS A 243 6.06 -14.60 10.94
CA LYS A 243 5.57 -15.90 11.41
C LYS A 243 6.72 -16.79 11.91
N ASN A 244 7.80 -16.82 11.17
CA ASN A 244 8.98 -17.62 11.49
C ASN A 244 9.95 -16.87 12.42
N LYS A 245 9.72 -15.56 12.68
CA LYS A 245 10.63 -14.70 13.41
C LYS A 245 12.04 -14.69 12.80
N TYR A 246 12.09 -14.59 11.48
CA TYR A 246 13.30 -14.61 10.68
C TYR A 246 13.39 -13.31 9.86
N ALA A 247 14.60 -12.77 9.76
CA ALA A 247 14.89 -11.68 8.83
C ALA A 247 16.22 -11.96 8.12
N GLN A 248 16.34 -11.41 6.91
CA GLN A 248 17.58 -11.44 6.14
C GLN A 248 17.83 -10.07 5.54
N ALA A 249 19.03 -9.54 5.77
CA ALA A 249 19.48 -8.26 5.25
C ALA A 249 20.54 -8.49 4.16
N PHE A 250 20.44 -7.75 3.08
CA PHE A 250 21.25 -7.92 1.89
C PHE A 250 21.95 -6.61 1.54
N TYR A 251 23.22 -6.68 1.27
CA TYR A 251 24.14 -5.65 0.82
C TYR A 251 24.27 -4.46 1.78
N ASN A 252 25.50 -3.99 1.95
CA ASN A 252 25.82 -2.86 2.82
C ASN A 252 25.23 -2.99 4.23
N VAL A 253 25.24 -4.22 4.76
CA VAL A 253 24.69 -4.48 6.08
C VAL A 253 25.54 -3.82 7.15
N LYS A 254 24.89 -3.04 8.01
CA LYS A 254 25.50 -2.43 9.19
C LYS A 254 24.57 -2.62 10.38
N ILE A 255 25.08 -3.24 11.43
CA ILE A 255 24.38 -3.43 12.70
C ILE A 255 25.14 -2.69 13.77
N ILE A 256 24.47 -1.73 14.42
CA ILE A 256 25.01 -0.95 15.53
C ILE A 256 24.29 -1.37 16.80
N ASP A 257 25.00 -1.85 17.79
CA ASP A 257 24.47 -2.05 19.14
C ASP A 257 24.93 -0.90 20.04
N THR A 258 23.99 0.00 20.35
CA THR A 258 24.27 1.23 21.08
C THR A 258 24.52 1.04 22.58
N ILE A 259 24.22 -0.16 23.11
CA ILE A 259 24.37 -0.46 24.54
C ILE A 259 25.65 -1.22 24.81
N ASN A 260 26.00 -2.13 23.92
CA ASN A 260 27.10 -3.04 24.14
C ASN A 260 28.36 -2.66 23.35
N ASN A 261 28.40 -1.46 22.83
CA ASN A 261 29.56 -0.85 22.18
C ASN A 261 30.18 -1.72 21.09
N PHE A 262 29.37 -2.30 20.20
CA PHE A 262 29.90 -2.98 19.03
C PHE A 262 29.14 -2.64 17.76
N ASN A 263 29.85 -2.67 16.65
CA ASN A 263 29.30 -2.58 15.33
C ASN A 263 29.72 -3.80 14.53
N VAL A 264 28.80 -4.25 13.65
CA VAL A 264 29.10 -5.33 12.69
C VAL A 264 28.73 -4.87 11.29
N PHE A 265 29.58 -5.21 10.34
CA PHE A 265 29.39 -4.91 8.91
C PHE A 265 29.48 -6.20 8.12
N GLY A 266 28.87 -6.26 6.96
CA GLY A 266 28.93 -7.37 6.02
C GLY A 266 28.02 -7.17 4.82
N GLU A 267 27.94 -8.18 3.96
CA GLU A 267 27.10 -8.11 2.76
C GLU A 267 25.77 -8.88 2.93
N ASN A 268 25.73 -9.87 3.81
CA ASN A 268 24.56 -10.69 4.08
C ASN A 268 24.45 -11.01 5.57
N ALA A 269 23.28 -10.74 6.15
CA ALA A 269 23.02 -11.06 7.55
C ALA A 269 21.68 -11.77 7.70
N GLU A 270 21.69 -12.90 8.38
CA GLU A 270 20.52 -13.67 8.78
C GLU A 270 20.24 -13.46 10.26
N MET A 271 19.00 -13.18 10.61
CA MET A 271 18.59 -12.89 11.99
C MET A 271 17.50 -13.86 12.41
N TYR A 272 17.78 -14.63 13.44
CA TYR A 272 16.91 -15.65 14.03
C TYR A 272 16.42 -15.12 15.38
N GLU A 273 15.26 -14.49 15.41
CA GLU A 273 14.77 -13.81 16.63
C GLU A 273 14.46 -14.77 17.78
N LYS A 274 14.02 -16.00 17.48
CA LYS A 274 13.74 -17.02 18.51
C LYS A 274 15.01 -17.46 19.25
N GLU A 275 16.12 -17.47 18.53
CA GLU A 275 17.42 -17.91 19.04
C GLU A 275 18.27 -16.73 19.51
N ASN A 276 17.78 -15.50 19.37
CA ASN A 276 18.54 -14.27 19.56
C ASN A 276 19.91 -14.31 18.84
N LYS A 277 19.92 -14.88 17.63
CA LYS A 277 21.11 -15.16 16.86
C LYS A 277 21.16 -14.36 15.58
N ILE A 278 22.34 -13.81 15.29
CA ILE A 278 22.65 -13.14 14.03
C ILE A 278 23.84 -13.86 13.41
N VAL A 279 23.73 -14.20 12.13
CA VAL A 279 24.81 -14.79 11.34
C VAL A 279 25.13 -13.82 10.21
N ILE A 280 26.38 -13.42 10.08
CA ILE A 280 26.85 -12.62 8.96
C ILE A 280 27.83 -13.44 8.15
N SER A 281 27.50 -13.64 6.92
CA SER A 281 28.31 -14.23 5.88
C SER A 281 28.69 -13.17 4.86
N GLU A 282 29.77 -13.38 4.15
CA GLU A 282 30.30 -12.45 3.16
C GLU A 282 30.89 -11.17 3.79
N LYS A 283 32.20 -11.21 3.93
CA LYS A 283 33.07 -10.11 4.42
C LYS A 283 32.64 -9.52 5.78
N PRO A 284 32.37 -10.34 6.81
CA PRO A 284 32.03 -9.79 8.11
C PRO A 284 33.20 -9.02 8.71
N ILE A 285 32.89 -7.85 9.26
CA ILE A 285 33.81 -7.04 10.06
C ILE A 285 33.14 -6.77 11.40
N LEU A 286 33.82 -7.13 12.48
CA LEU A 286 33.46 -6.81 13.85
C LEU A 286 34.27 -5.59 14.30
N CYS A 287 33.63 -4.62 14.93
CA CYS A 287 34.28 -3.51 15.62
C CYS A 287 33.80 -3.51 17.07
N LEU A 288 34.65 -3.89 18.00
CA LEU A 288 34.44 -3.75 19.44
C LEU A 288 34.98 -2.40 19.87
N ILE A 289 34.15 -1.59 20.54
CA ILE A 289 34.49 -0.22 20.96
C ILE A 289 34.80 -0.22 22.43
N PHE A 290 36.01 0.22 22.79
CA PHE A 290 36.50 0.45 24.16
C PHE A 290 36.61 1.96 24.40
N ASP A 291 36.78 2.37 25.65
CA ASP A 291 36.80 3.79 26.06
C ASP A 291 37.76 4.68 25.25
N LYS A 292 38.94 4.15 24.87
CA LYS A 292 39.98 4.93 24.17
C LYS A 292 40.42 4.33 22.83
N ASP A 293 39.88 3.16 22.45
CA ASP A 293 40.34 2.45 21.26
C ASP A 293 39.28 1.49 20.74
N SER A 294 39.49 0.88 19.59
CA SER A 294 38.59 -0.09 18.99
C SER A 294 39.35 -1.28 18.43
N LEU A 295 38.85 -2.48 18.66
CA LEU A 295 39.31 -3.70 18.00
C LEU A 295 38.51 -3.97 16.76
N PHE A 296 39.15 -3.97 15.62
CA PHE A 296 38.59 -4.38 14.36
C PHE A 296 39.00 -5.84 14.06
N SER A 297 38.05 -6.66 13.71
CA SER A 297 38.30 -8.05 13.32
C SER A 297 37.50 -8.41 12.08
N ARG A 298 38.08 -9.14 11.14
CA ARG A 298 37.42 -9.68 9.95
C ARG A 298 37.67 -11.17 9.81
N GLY A 299 36.74 -11.90 9.25
CA GLY A 299 36.86 -13.32 8.96
C GLY A 299 35.93 -13.72 7.83
N ASP A 300 35.67 -15.01 7.67
CA ASP A 300 34.76 -15.52 6.63
C ASP A 300 33.31 -15.57 7.12
N LYS A 301 33.09 -15.77 8.42
CA LYS A 301 31.76 -15.86 9.02
C LYS A 301 31.77 -15.28 10.44
N LEU A 302 30.70 -14.56 10.77
CA LEU A 302 30.46 -14.07 12.13
C LEU A 302 29.13 -14.61 12.66
N ILE A 303 29.12 -15.07 13.89
CA ILE A 303 27.93 -15.49 14.63
C ILE A 303 27.85 -14.67 15.91
N ASN A 304 26.74 -13.99 16.15
CA ASN A 304 26.42 -13.31 17.39
C ASN A 304 25.21 -13.97 18.03
N ILE A 305 25.36 -14.49 19.22
CA ILE A 305 24.29 -15.07 20.04
C ILE A 305 24.15 -14.23 21.29
N ASN A 306 22.94 -13.75 21.56
CA ASN A 306 22.65 -12.92 22.72
C ASN A 306 21.64 -13.61 23.63
N ASN A 307 22.12 -14.35 24.62
CA ASN A 307 21.29 -14.95 25.66
C ASN A 307 21.03 -13.93 26.79
N GLU A 308 20.06 -14.20 27.66
CA GLU A 308 19.74 -13.30 28.80
C GLU A 308 20.90 -13.07 29.72
N LYS A 309 21.80 -14.03 29.85
CA LYS A 309 22.96 -14.03 30.78
C LYS A 309 24.26 -13.64 30.09
N GLU A 310 24.39 -13.87 28.80
CA GLU A 310 25.66 -13.74 28.11
C GLU A 310 25.47 -13.42 26.63
N ARG A 311 26.34 -12.60 26.10
CA ARG A 311 26.52 -12.45 24.66
C ARG A 311 27.82 -13.10 24.23
N VAL A 312 27.75 -13.92 23.18
CA VAL A 312 28.92 -14.55 22.56
C VAL A 312 28.97 -14.09 21.11
N ILE A 313 30.10 -13.50 20.72
CA ILE A 313 30.42 -13.17 19.34
C ILE A 313 31.57 -14.04 18.89
N GLN A 314 31.37 -14.77 17.80
CA GLN A 314 32.36 -15.69 17.25
C GLN A 314 32.66 -15.28 15.81
N LEU A 315 33.92 -15.17 15.47
CA LEU A 315 34.42 -14.92 14.15
C LEU A 315 35.28 -16.12 13.71
N PHE A 316 35.00 -16.66 12.53
CA PHE A 316 35.58 -17.92 12.06
C PHE A 316 36.32 -17.76 10.74
N HIS A 317 37.40 -18.50 10.63
CA HIS A 317 38.28 -18.72 9.49
C HIS A 317 38.95 -17.45 8.95
N ASN A 318 40.24 -17.57 8.72
CA ASN A 318 41.07 -16.49 8.18
C ASN A 318 40.95 -15.18 8.94
N VAL A 319 40.81 -15.26 10.26
CA VAL A 319 40.56 -14.08 11.08
C VAL A 319 41.81 -13.20 11.15
N LYS A 320 41.64 -11.91 10.83
CA LYS A 320 42.61 -10.87 10.96
C LYS A 320 42.08 -9.82 11.92
N PHE A 321 42.85 -9.40 12.89
CA PHE A 321 42.43 -8.39 13.83
C PHE A 321 43.48 -7.28 13.98
N PHE A 322 42.99 -6.10 14.34
CA PHE A 322 43.79 -4.90 14.47
C PHE A 322 43.23 -4.01 15.59
N LYS A 323 44.07 -3.58 16.48
CA LYS A 323 43.88 -2.55 17.49
C LYS A 323 45.20 -1.71 17.56
N SER A 324 45.20 -0.51 18.13
CA SER A 324 46.36 0.39 18.07
C SER A 324 47.66 -0.25 18.60
N ASP A 325 47.59 -1.11 19.63
CA ASP A 325 48.69 -1.79 20.29
C ASP A 325 48.78 -3.27 20.01
N LEU A 326 47.87 -3.84 19.22
CA LEU A 326 47.79 -5.27 18.98
C LEU A 326 47.26 -5.59 17.57
N SER A 327 47.94 -6.46 16.84
CA SER A 327 47.47 -6.98 15.58
C SER A 327 47.91 -8.43 15.37
N GLY A 328 47.15 -9.20 14.61
CA GLY A 328 47.48 -10.58 14.37
C GLY A 328 46.54 -11.29 13.42
N ILE A 329 46.83 -12.60 13.26
CA ILE A 329 46.06 -13.55 12.46
C ILE A 329 45.80 -14.77 13.31
N CYS A 330 44.58 -15.29 13.31
CA CYS A 330 44.21 -16.54 13.95
C CYS A 330 43.13 -17.26 13.16
N ASP A 331 42.76 -18.48 13.53
CA ASP A 331 41.70 -19.21 12.90
C ASP A 331 40.31 -18.70 13.36
N SER A 332 40.17 -18.40 14.64
CA SER A 332 38.91 -17.92 15.21
C SER A 332 39.11 -16.92 16.32
N ILE A 333 38.11 -16.09 16.56
CA ILE A 333 38.00 -15.21 17.73
C ILE A 333 36.64 -15.44 18.38
N VAL A 334 36.66 -15.63 19.70
CA VAL A 334 35.48 -15.68 20.55
C VAL A 334 35.52 -14.56 21.57
N TYR A 335 34.48 -13.70 21.58
CA TYR A 335 34.27 -12.67 22.57
C TYR A 335 33.08 -13.02 23.46
N SER A 336 33.28 -13.07 24.78
CA SER A 336 32.21 -13.22 25.76
C SER A 336 32.05 -11.93 26.55
N SER A 337 30.80 -11.46 26.69
CA SER A 337 30.49 -10.22 27.40
C SER A 337 30.58 -10.37 28.91
N ASN A 338 30.42 -11.57 29.47
CA ASN A 338 30.49 -11.77 30.93
C ASN A 338 31.87 -11.56 31.49
N ASP A 339 32.84 -12.08 30.81
CA ASP A 339 34.23 -12.06 31.29
C ASP A 339 35.06 -10.93 30.68
N SER A 340 34.48 -10.19 29.71
CA SER A 340 35.20 -9.26 28.83
C SER A 340 36.45 -9.88 28.20
N PHE A 341 36.38 -11.19 27.95
CA PHE A 341 37.50 -12.02 27.53
C PHE A 341 37.46 -12.26 26.02
N ILE A 342 38.62 -12.20 25.41
CA ILE A 342 38.79 -12.55 23.99
C ILE A 342 39.69 -13.78 23.93
N SER A 343 39.19 -14.86 23.39
CA SER A 343 39.95 -16.08 23.07
C SER A 343 40.24 -16.15 21.58
N MET A 344 41.43 -16.58 21.21
CA MET A 344 41.90 -16.71 19.81
C MET A 344 42.36 -18.11 19.54
#